data_0673439e055657a8ae0f39a50397ddf5
#
_entry.id   0673439e055657a8ae0f39a50397ddf5
#
_cell.length_a   1.000
_cell.length_b   1.000
_cell.length_c   1.000
_cell.angle_alpha   90.00
_cell.angle_beta   90.00
_cell.angle_gamma   90.00
#
_symmetry.space_group_name_H-M   'P 1'
#
loop_
_entity.id
_entity.type
_entity.pdbx_description
1 polymer ?
#
loop_
_entity_poly.entity_id
_entity_poly.type
_entity_poly.pdbx_seq_one_letter_code
_entity_poly.pdbx_strand_id
1 'polypeptide(L)'
;SIAAGTDVLGLGLRESTNVMLLSYEDDKSEIERRYKAVCKKHNLSFEQHNVYLPNKPIQIFDLEGSQPTPTLSARGLSDHLIERDIGLLVIDPLSLINPADENSNSAMAKVIQELSLIARLANCAVLLVHHTRKTGKNEWVKGNADMSRGAKALTDGCRAVKTLSTMTVAEAKRRSIDPGTASNYVQLSDAKQNYQAFNTEERWFQIESVLDETVESVGVIV
;
A
#
# COMPACT_ATOMS: atom_id res chain seq x y z
N SER A 1 11.62 1.85 3.81
CA SER A 1 12.71 1.29 2.96
C SER A 1 13.00 2.15 1.75
N ILE A 2 12.06 2.34 0.83
CA ILE A 2 12.30 2.97 -0.49
C ILE A 2 12.88 4.38 -0.35
N ALA A 3 12.22 5.27 0.41
CA ALA A 3 12.71 6.63 0.61
C ALA A 3 14.08 6.70 1.31
N ALA A 4 14.39 5.74 2.17
CA ALA A 4 15.65 5.69 2.91
C ALA A 4 16.79 5.01 2.13
N GLY A 5 16.52 4.37 1.01
CA GLY A 5 17.50 3.58 0.29
C GLY A 5 18.02 2.36 1.05
N THR A 6 17.32 1.94 2.11
CA THR A 6 17.71 0.83 2.97
C THR A 6 16.70 -0.28 2.91
N ASP A 7 17.08 -1.48 2.53
CA ASP A 7 16.18 -2.62 2.42
C ASP A 7 15.90 -3.26 3.79
N VAL A 8 15.14 -2.56 4.62
CA VAL A 8 14.80 -3.01 5.99
C VAL A 8 13.92 -4.25 6.05
N LEU A 9 13.27 -4.61 4.95
CA LEU A 9 12.37 -5.75 4.88
C LEU A 9 12.92 -6.92 4.04
N GLY A 10 14.14 -6.80 3.52
CA GLY A 10 14.75 -7.85 2.68
C GLY A 10 13.98 -8.13 1.39
N LEU A 11 13.33 -7.11 0.82
CA LEU A 11 12.51 -7.24 -0.39
C LEU A 11 13.30 -7.03 -1.69
N GLY A 12 14.61 -6.80 -1.61
CA GLY A 12 15.47 -6.61 -2.76
C GLY A 12 15.43 -5.19 -3.30
N LEU A 13 15.36 -4.19 -2.42
CA LEU A 13 15.45 -2.78 -2.83
C LEU A 13 16.76 -2.53 -3.56
N ARG A 14 16.68 -1.93 -4.76
CA ARG A 14 17.86 -1.63 -5.60
C ARG A 14 18.24 -0.16 -5.55
N GLU A 15 17.25 0.72 -5.52
CA GLU A 15 17.45 2.17 -5.61
C GLU A 15 16.49 2.89 -4.66
N SER A 16 16.92 4.04 -4.13
CA SER A 16 16.06 4.94 -3.39
C SER A 16 15.38 5.92 -4.33
N THR A 17 14.21 6.39 -3.94
CA THR A 17 13.52 7.47 -4.64
C THR A 17 12.65 8.27 -3.66
N ASN A 18 12.26 9.48 -4.06
CA ASN A 18 11.29 10.27 -3.32
C ASN A 18 9.93 9.57 -3.37
N VAL A 19 9.23 9.58 -2.24
CA VAL A 19 7.92 8.93 -2.07
C VAL A 19 6.87 9.98 -1.73
N MET A 20 5.74 9.97 -2.42
CA MET A 20 4.55 10.72 -2.00
C MET A 20 3.52 9.74 -1.46
N LEU A 21 3.03 10.00 -0.24
CA LEU A 21 1.95 9.23 0.39
C LEU A 21 0.68 10.07 0.48
N LEU A 22 -0.35 9.62 -0.23
CA LEU A 22 -1.71 10.12 -0.10
C LEU A 22 -2.46 9.20 0.86
N SER A 23 -2.51 9.57 2.13
CA SER A 23 -3.30 8.88 3.15
C SER A 23 -4.62 9.61 3.34
N TYR A 24 -5.71 8.85 3.37
CA TYR A 24 -7.07 9.36 3.53
C TYR A 24 -7.75 8.84 4.80
N GLU A 25 -7.18 7.81 5.44
CA GLU A 25 -7.70 7.25 6.72
C GLU A 25 -7.03 7.90 7.92
N ASP A 26 -5.71 8.11 7.85
CA ASP A 26 -4.95 8.69 8.94
C ASP A 26 -4.57 10.14 8.62
N ASP A 27 -4.56 10.98 9.65
CA ASP A 27 -4.06 12.35 9.52
C ASP A 27 -2.52 12.38 9.45
N LYS A 28 -2.00 13.55 9.06
CA LYS A 28 -0.56 13.74 8.88
C LYS A 28 0.23 13.46 10.15
N SER A 29 -0.30 13.84 11.32
CA SER A 29 0.39 13.68 12.60
C SER A 29 0.53 12.20 12.96
N GLU A 30 -0.49 11.38 12.70
CA GLU A 30 -0.43 9.94 12.91
C GLU A 30 0.54 9.26 11.94
N ILE A 31 0.55 9.66 10.67
CA ILE A 31 1.52 9.14 9.68
C ILE A 31 2.96 9.50 10.11
N GLU A 32 3.21 10.73 10.52
CA GLU A 32 4.54 11.15 11.01
C GLU A 32 4.94 10.38 12.26
N ARG A 33 4.02 10.13 13.19
CA ARG A 33 4.24 9.34 14.40
C ARG A 33 4.67 7.91 14.06
N ARG A 34 3.94 7.24 13.15
CA ARG A 34 4.27 5.89 12.68
C ARG A 34 5.60 5.86 11.94
N TYR A 35 5.87 6.87 11.11
CA TYR A 35 7.12 6.95 10.37
C TYR A 35 8.33 7.13 11.30
N LYS A 36 8.23 7.98 12.32
CA LYS A 36 9.27 8.11 13.36
C LYS A 36 9.53 6.79 14.09
N ALA A 37 8.49 6.04 14.44
CA ALA A 37 8.64 4.73 15.07
C ALA A 37 9.36 3.72 14.16
N VAL A 38 9.06 3.71 12.86
CA VAL A 38 9.78 2.89 11.86
C VAL A 38 11.25 3.31 11.79
N CYS A 39 11.54 4.60 11.69
CA CYS A 39 12.90 5.12 11.66
C CYS A 39 13.68 4.72 12.92
N LYS A 40 13.07 4.90 14.10
CA LYS A 40 13.67 4.49 15.38
C LYS A 40 13.99 3.00 15.41
N LYS A 41 13.07 2.14 15.01
CA LYS A 41 13.26 0.68 15.01
C LYS A 41 14.38 0.22 14.10
N HIS A 42 14.47 0.82 12.92
CA HIS A 42 15.44 0.42 11.89
C HIS A 42 16.71 1.27 11.84
N ASN A 43 16.95 2.12 12.85
CA ASN A 43 18.09 3.05 12.91
C ASN A 43 18.24 3.94 11.68
N LEU A 44 17.10 4.45 11.17
CA LEU A 44 17.06 5.37 10.05
C LEU A 44 16.94 6.80 10.54
N SER A 45 17.53 7.76 9.83
CA SER A 45 17.33 9.19 10.12
C SER A 45 15.97 9.64 9.57
N PHE A 46 15.10 10.18 10.43
CA PHE A 46 13.81 10.74 10.01
C PHE A 46 13.96 11.95 9.06
N GLU A 47 14.95 12.78 9.29
CA GLU A 47 15.14 14.05 8.57
C GLU A 47 15.78 13.89 7.18
N GLN A 48 16.35 12.73 6.88
CA GLN A 48 17.10 12.48 5.63
C GLN A 48 16.25 11.87 4.52
N HIS A 49 14.95 11.67 4.76
CA HIS A 49 14.12 10.94 3.83
C HIS A 49 13.13 11.84 3.12
N ASN A 50 13.06 11.68 1.81
CA ASN A 50 12.15 12.41 0.97
C ASN A 50 10.79 11.69 0.91
N VAL A 51 10.03 11.79 2.01
CA VAL A 51 8.62 11.38 2.08
C VAL A 51 7.74 12.62 2.13
N TYR A 52 6.94 12.79 1.10
CA TYR A 52 6.06 13.94 0.94
C TYR A 52 4.64 13.56 1.39
N LEU A 53 4.13 14.31 2.37
CA LEU A 53 2.76 14.19 2.89
C LEU A 53 2.03 15.48 2.55
N PRO A 54 1.07 15.49 1.63
CA PRO A 54 0.25 16.66 1.34
C PRO A 54 -0.52 17.11 2.58
N ASN A 55 -0.58 18.44 2.80
CA ASN A 55 -1.32 19.00 3.95
C ASN A 55 -2.84 18.85 3.83
N LYS A 56 -3.35 18.58 2.63
CA LYS A 56 -4.77 18.36 2.34
C LYS A 56 -4.93 17.15 1.44
N PRO A 57 -5.99 16.36 1.64
CA PRO A 57 -6.32 15.26 0.73
C PRO A 57 -6.49 15.80 -0.70
N ILE A 58 -5.93 15.08 -1.67
CA ILE A 58 -6.10 15.38 -3.10
C ILE A 58 -7.24 14.52 -3.60
N GLN A 59 -8.38 15.14 -3.92
CA GLN A 59 -9.47 14.41 -4.57
C GLN A 59 -9.06 14.06 -5.99
N ILE A 60 -8.95 12.77 -6.30
CA ILE A 60 -8.47 12.29 -7.60
C ILE A 60 -9.63 12.11 -8.56
N PHE A 61 -10.76 11.58 -8.10
CA PHE A 61 -11.92 11.32 -8.94
C PHE A 61 -13.18 12.00 -8.41
N ASP A 62 -13.99 12.48 -9.35
CA ASP A 62 -15.40 12.82 -9.20
C ASP A 62 -16.26 11.83 -9.95
N LEU A 63 -17.59 11.97 -9.89
CA LEU A 63 -18.53 11.19 -10.68
C LEU A 63 -19.17 12.03 -11.77
N GLU A 64 -19.17 11.49 -12.97
CA GLU A 64 -20.05 11.93 -14.05
C GLU A 64 -21.03 10.77 -14.36
N GLY A 65 -22.26 10.90 -13.87
CA GLY A 65 -23.19 9.78 -13.78
C GLY A 65 -22.67 8.70 -12.82
N SER A 66 -22.44 7.49 -13.31
CA SER A 66 -21.86 6.37 -12.54
C SER A 66 -20.37 6.13 -12.83
N GLN A 67 -19.75 7.01 -13.61
CA GLN A 67 -18.37 6.82 -14.06
C GLN A 67 -17.40 7.76 -13.35
N PRO A 68 -16.23 7.27 -12.90
CA PRO A 68 -15.20 8.13 -12.33
C PRO A 68 -14.60 9.01 -13.43
N THR A 69 -14.41 10.28 -13.10
CA THR A 69 -13.73 11.26 -13.96
C THR A 69 -12.63 11.96 -13.17
N PRO A 70 -11.44 12.19 -13.76
CA PRO A 70 -10.36 12.85 -13.05
C PRO A 70 -10.70 14.31 -12.76
N THR A 71 -10.46 14.74 -11.53
CA THR A 71 -10.61 16.14 -11.10
C THR A 71 -9.53 17.03 -11.70
N LEU A 72 -9.67 18.36 -11.52
CA LEU A 72 -8.59 19.30 -11.85
C LEU A 72 -7.33 19.04 -11.01
N SER A 73 -7.51 18.65 -9.74
CA SER A 73 -6.39 18.30 -8.85
C SER A 73 -5.65 17.06 -9.34
N ALA A 74 -6.35 16.06 -9.86
CA ALA A 74 -5.73 14.87 -10.46
C ALA A 74 -4.92 15.22 -11.71
N ARG A 75 -5.41 16.15 -12.53
CA ARG A 75 -4.68 16.61 -13.74
C ARG A 75 -3.37 17.32 -13.40
N GLY A 76 -3.32 18.07 -12.29
CA GLY A 76 -2.09 18.70 -11.79
C GLY A 76 -1.19 17.78 -10.98
N LEU A 77 -1.65 16.57 -10.64
CA LEU A 77 -0.87 15.67 -9.79
C LEU A 77 0.42 15.22 -10.46
N SER A 78 0.40 14.92 -11.76
CA SER A 78 1.61 14.54 -12.50
C SER A 78 2.68 15.63 -12.46
N ASP A 79 2.30 16.91 -12.58
CA ASP A 79 3.24 18.02 -12.51
C ASP A 79 3.87 18.10 -11.10
N HIS A 80 3.07 17.93 -10.05
CA HIS A 80 3.56 17.89 -8.68
C HIS A 80 4.52 16.72 -8.41
N LEU A 81 4.27 15.56 -9.02
CA LEU A 81 5.16 14.41 -8.91
C LEU A 81 6.49 14.67 -9.62
N ILE A 82 6.45 15.29 -10.81
CA ILE A 82 7.64 15.65 -11.58
C ILE A 82 8.47 16.70 -10.83
N GLU A 83 7.85 17.79 -10.36
CA GLU A 83 8.54 18.86 -9.63
C GLU A 83 9.32 18.39 -8.40
N ARG A 84 8.87 17.30 -7.78
CA ARG A 84 9.47 16.71 -6.57
C ARG A 84 10.28 15.46 -6.82
N ASP A 85 10.47 15.11 -8.09
CA ASP A 85 11.18 13.89 -8.50
C ASP A 85 10.65 12.64 -7.77
N ILE A 86 9.32 12.49 -7.72
CA ILE A 86 8.65 11.38 -7.04
C ILE A 86 8.72 10.13 -7.91
N GLY A 87 9.43 9.10 -7.44
CA GLY A 87 9.47 7.80 -8.11
C GLY A 87 8.44 6.79 -7.59
N LEU A 88 7.80 7.06 -6.44
CA LEU A 88 6.72 6.23 -5.91
C LEU A 88 5.59 7.08 -5.34
N LEU A 89 4.39 6.93 -5.91
CA LEU A 89 3.14 7.45 -5.36
C LEU A 89 2.40 6.31 -4.63
N VAL A 90 2.15 6.48 -3.34
CA VAL A 90 1.33 5.56 -2.53
C VAL A 90 -0.04 6.19 -2.29
N ILE A 91 -1.11 5.42 -2.50
CA ILE A 91 -2.50 5.83 -2.29
C ILE A 91 -3.16 4.86 -1.31
N ASP A 92 -3.60 5.35 -0.15
CA ASP A 92 -4.13 4.55 0.95
C ASP A 92 -5.41 5.14 1.54
N PRO A 93 -6.56 4.51 1.34
CA PRO A 93 -6.88 3.45 0.40
C PRO A 93 -7.54 3.95 -0.90
N LEU A 94 -7.67 3.07 -1.88
CA LEU A 94 -8.39 3.33 -3.14
C LEU A 94 -9.85 3.74 -2.92
N SER A 95 -10.53 3.12 -1.96
CA SER A 95 -11.96 3.36 -1.67
C SER A 95 -12.28 4.81 -1.32
N LEU A 96 -11.33 5.58 -0.80
CA LEU A 96 -11.54 6.97 -0.40
C LEU A 96 -11.21 8.00 -1.50
N ILE A 97 -10.54 7.58 -2.56
CA ILE A 97 -10.24 8.45 -3.71
C ILE A 97 -11.20 8.26 -4.88
N ASN A 98 -11.98 7.21 -4.86
CA ASN A 98 -12.88 6.81 -5.94
C ASN A 98 -14.32 6.69 -5.43
N PRO A 99 -15.21 7.63 -5.80
CA PRO A 99 -16.61 7.60 -5.39
C PRO A 99 -17.49 6.62 -6.21
N ALA A 100 -16.94 5.99 -7.26
CA ALA A 100 -17.67 5.03 -8.08
C ALA A 100 -17.81 3.67 -7.38
N ASP A 101 -18.78 2.87 -7.84
CA ASP A 101 -18.97 1.51 -7.35
C ASP A 101 -17.74 0.63 -7.66
N GLU A 102 -17.07 0.16 -6.60
CA GLU A 102 -15.92 -0.71 -6.69
C GLU A 102 -16.23 -2.07 -7.38
N ASN A 103 -17.50 -2.48 -7.45
CA ASN A 103 -17.91 -3.70 -8.14
C ASN A 103 -18.10 -3.49 -9.65
N SER A 104 -18.09 -2.25 -10.13
CA SER A 104 -18.22 -1.93 -11.55
C SER A 104 -16.87 -2.12 -12.27
N ASN A 105 -16.80 -3.14 -13.14
CA ASN A 105 -15.60 -3.37 -13.97
C ASN A 105 -15.26 -2.17 -14.86
N SER A 106 -16.28 -1.49 -15.42
CA SER A 106 -16.05 -0.33 -16.28
C SER A 106 -15.51 0.87 -15.50
N ALA A 107 -16.01 1.11 -14.28
CA ALA A 107 -15.52 2.17 -13.42
C ALA A 107 -14.08 1.89 -12.96
N MET A 108 -13.79 0.68 -12.49
CA MET A 108 -12.45 0.31 -12.04
C MET A 108 -11.42 0.32 -13.18
N ALA A 109 -11.81 -0.08 -14.38
CA ALA A 109 -10.95 0.01 -15.56
C ALA A 109 -10.54 1.47 -15.85
N LYS A 110 -11.47 2.43 -15.75
CA LYS A 110 -11.17 3.86 -15.91
C LYS A 110 -10.24 4.37 -14.82
N VAL A 111 -10.48 4.03 -13.55
CA VAL A 111 -9.59 4.41 -12.44
C VAL A 111 -8.17 3.95 -12.72
N ILE A 112 -7.98 2.68 -13.08
CA ILE A 112 -6.63 2.15 -13.38
C ILE A 112 -6.03 2.82 -14.60
N GLN A 113 -6.82 3.13 -15.63
CA GLN A 113 -6.34 3.82 -16.82
C GLN A 113 -5.79 5.21 -16.47
N GLU A 114 -6.50 5.99 -15.67
CA GLU A 114 -6.09 7.33 -15.25
C GLU A 114 -4.86 7.29 -14.34
N LEU A 115 -4.82 6.40 -13.36
CA LEU A 115 -3.65 6.24 -12.49
C LEU A 115 -2.43 5.76 -13.28
N SER A 116 -2.62 4.92 -14.30
CA SER A 116 -1.56 4.50 -15.22
C SER A 116 -1.07 5.65 -16.11
N LEU A 117 -1.95 6.58 -16.46
CA LEU A 117 -1.56 7.79 -17.20
C LEU A 117 -0.70 8.69 -16.31
N ILE A 118 -1.11 8.96 -15.08
CA ILE A 118 -0.33 9.74 -14.09
C ILE A 118 1.06 9.10 -13.91
N ALA A 119 1.12 7.78 -13.70
CA ALA A 119 2.37 7.05 -13.54
C ALA A 119 3.33 7.23 -14.73
N ARG A 120 2.80 7.17 -15.95
CA ARG A 120 3.60 7.36 -17.18
C ARG A 120 4.07 8.80 -17.36
N LEU A 121 3.19 9.78 -17.12
CA LEU A 121 3.52 11.20 -17.27
C LEU A 121 4.59 11.62 -16.27
N ALA A 122 4.48 11.17 -15.03
CA ALA A 122 5.43 11.48 -13.96
C ALA A 122 6.63 10.53 -13.90
N ASN A 123 6.70 9.50 -14.76
CA ASN A 123 7.71 8.45 -14.70
C ASN A 123 7.87 7.84 -13.30
N CYS A 124 6.75 7.56 -12.62
CA CYS A 124 6.73 6.99 -11.28
C CYS A 124 5.95 5.67 -11.20
N ALA A 125 6.19 4.91 -10.14
CA ALA A 125 5.33 3.78 -9.77
C ALA A 125 4.14 4.27 -8.96
N VAL A 126 2.97 3.61 -9.10
CA VAL A 126 1.79 3.84 -8.25
C VAL A 126 1.49 2.57 -7.46
N LEU A 127 1.49 2.69 -6.14
CA LEU A 127 1.09 1.65 -5.19
C LEU A 127 -0.30 1.97 -4.64
N LEU A 128 -1.28 1.10 -4.93
CA LEU A 128 -2.62 1.21 -4.39
C LEU A 128 -2.80 0.27 -3.22
N VAL A 129 -3.25 0.80 -2.09
CA VAL A 129 -3.73 0.01 -0.97
C VAL A 129 -5.23 -0.21 -1.13
N HIS A 130 -5.67 -1.44 -0.97
CA HIS A 130 -7.08 -1.80 -1.12
C HIS A 130 -7.47 -2.90 -0.14
N HIS A 131 -8.65 -2.77 0.46
CA HIS A 131 -9.13 -3.75 1.42
C HIS A 131 -9.60 -5.04 0.74
N THR A 132 -9.37 -6.14 1.42
CA THR A 132 -9.92 -7.43 0.98
C THR A 132 -11.38 -7.58 1.38
N ARG A 133 -12.11 -8.44 0.68
CA ARG A 133 -13.48 -8.83 1.09
C ARG A 133 -13.43 -9.52 2.46
N LYS A 134 -14.42 -9.25 3.30
CA LYS A 134 -14.67 -10.06 4.49
C LYS A 134 -15.22 -11.40 4.02
N THR A 135 -14.36 -12.39 3.88
CA THR A 135 -14.75 -13.77 3.54
C THR A 135 -15.03 -14.56 4.81
N GLY A 136 -15.93 -15.55 4.72
CA GLY A 136 -16.11 -16.53 5.79
C GLY A 136 -14.79 -17.28 6.08
N LYS A 137 -14.67 -17.84 7.29
CA LYS A 137 -13.43 -18.47 7.78
C LYS A 137 -12.84 -19.56 6.87
N ASN A 138 -13.63 -20.10 5.92
CA ASN A 138 -13.24 -21.21 5.06
C ASN A 138 -12.90 -20.81 3.62
N GLU A 139 -13.02 -19.53 3.25
CA GLU A 139 -12.84 -19.08 1.84
C GLU A 139 -11.54 -18.30 1.62
N TRP A 140 -10.75 -18.06 2.68
CA TRP A 140 -9.52 -17.31 2.54
C TRP A 140 -8.41 -18.16 1.90
N VAL A 141 -8.05 -17.80 0.67
CA VAL A 141 -6.90 -18.34 -0.05
C VAL A 141 -5.84 -17.27 -0.18
N LYS A 142 -4.70 -17.46 0.49
CA LYS A 142 -3.54 -16.55 0.42
C LYS A 142 -3.01 -16.48 -1.01
N GLY A 143 -2.57 -15.27 -1.40
CA GLY A 143 -2.06 -15.05 -2.75
C GLY A 143 -3.13 -15.10 -3.85
N ASN A 144 -4.42 -15.03 -3.51
CA ASN A 144 -5.49 -14.95 -4.50
C ASN A 144 -5.88 -13.52 -4.80
N ALA A 145 -5.64 -13.06 -6.03
CA ALA A 145 -6.01 -11.73 -6.50
C ALA A 145 -7.53 -11.48 -6.48
N ASP A 146 -8.35 -12.52 -6.60
CA ASP A 146 -9.82 -12.44 -6.57
C ASP A 146 -10.38 -12.11 -5.18
N MET A 147 -9.53 -12.15 -4.14
CA MET A 147 -9.90 -11.78 -2.77
C MET A 147 -9.98 -10.26 -2.55
N SER A 148 -9.50 -9.45 -3.47
CA SER A 148 -9.69 -7.99 -3.39
C SER A 148 -11.19 -7.65 -3.46
N ARG A 149 -11.59 -6.60 -2.74
CA ARG A 149 -12.93 -6.03 -2.94
C ARG A 149 -13.05 -5.51 -4.36
N GLY A 150 -14.25 -5.65 -4.92
CA GLY A 150 -14.60 -4.97 -6.16
C GLY A 150 -14.34 -5.77 -7.42
N ALA A 151 -14.25 -5.06 -8.49
CA ALA A 151 -14.22 -5.61 -9.83
C ALA A 151 -12.88 -6.25 -10.16
N LYS A 152 -12.93 -7.35 -10.91
CA LYS A 152 -11.76 -8.03 -11.44
C LYS A 152 -10.87 -7.08 -12.27
N ALA A 153 -11.46 -6.09 -12.94
CA ALA A 153 -10.74 -5.08 -13.70
C ALA A 153 -9.64 -4.34 -12.90
N LEU A 154 -9.81 -4.18 -11.57
CA LEU A 154 -8.80 -3.58 -10.70
C LEU A 154 -7.52 -4.45 -10.68
N THR A 155 -7.65 -5.73 -10.36
CA THR A 155 -6.51 -6.64 -10.30
C THR A 155 -5.93 -6.94 -11.69
N ASP A 156 -6.77 -7.05 -12.72
CA ASP A 156 -6.33 -7.31 -14.09
C ASP A 156 -5.52 -6.13 -14.65
N GLY A 157 -5.87 -4.90 -14.28
CA GLY A 157 -5.16 -3.69 -14.72
C GLY A 157 -3.81 -3.45 -14.02
N CYS A 158 -3.61 -4.00 -12.82
CA CYS A 158 -2.34 -3.89 -12.10
C CYS A 158 -1.24 -4.78 -12.71
N ARG A 159 0.02 -4.34 -12.61
CA ARG A 159 1.19 -5.10 -13.08
C ARG A 159 1.68 -6.12 -12.06
N ALA A 160 1.49 -5.82 -10.79
CA ALA A 160 1.73 -6.72 -9.67
C ALA A 160 0.62 -6.55 -8.65
N VAL A 161 0.23 -7.62 -8.01
CA VAL A 161 -0.72 -7.63 -6.89
C VAL A 161 -0.11 -8.47 -5.78
N LYS A 162 -0.06 -7.89 -4.59
CA LYS A 162 0.38 -8.57 -3.38
C LYS A 162 -0.75 -8.58 -2.36
N THR A 163 -0.80 -9.62 -1.56
CA THR A 163 -1.76 -9.72 -0.45
C THR A 163 -1.02 -9.75 0.86
N LEU A 164 -1.56 -9.04 1.86
CA LEU A 164 -1.14 -9.13 3.26
C LEU A 164 -2.19 -9.91 4.04
N SER A 165 -1.76 -10.89 4.81
CA SER A 165 -2.64 -11.69 5.66
C SER A 165 -2.02 -11.93 7.02
N THR A 166 -2.83 -11.83 8.07
CA THR A 166 -2.42 -12.14 9.44
C THR A 166 -2.27 -13.66 9.60
N MET A 167 -1.31 -14.09 10.43
CA MET A 167 -1.11 -15.49 10.77
C MET A 167 -2.30 -16.07 11.52
N THR A 168 -2.75 -17.23 11.09
CA THR A 168 -3.78 -17.98 11.82
C THR A 168 -3.19 -18.77 12.98
N VAL A 169 -4.00 -19.09 13.98
CA VAL A 169 -3.62 -19.97 15.11
C VAL A 169 -3.07 -21.32 14.63
N ALA A 170 -3.64 -21.88 13.56
CA ALA A 170 -3.18 -23.15 12.99
C ALA A 170 -1.77 -23.03 12.36
N GLU A 171 -1.48 -21.92 11.71
CA GLU A 171 -0.16 -21.62 11.15
C GLU A 171 0.88 -21.38 12.23
N ALA A 172 0.52 -20.63 13.29
CA ALA A 172 1.40 -20.42 14.44
C ALA A 172 1.83 -21.76 15.06
N LYS A 173 0.86 -22.66 15.31
CA LYS A 173 1.15 -24.02 15.84
C LYS A 173 2.09 -24.80 14.92
N ARG A 174 1.87 -24.79 13.61
CA ARG A 174 2.74 -25.50 12.64
C ARG A 174 4.17 -24.95 12.61
N ARG A 175 4.36 -23.68 12.96
CA ARG A 175 5.65 -22.98 12.99
C ARG A 175 6.29 -22.92 14.37
N SER A 176 5.69 -23.56 15.36
CA SER A 176 6.15 -23.49 16.76
C SER A 176 6.18 -22.07 17.32
N ILE A 177 5.26 -21.23 16.85
CA ILE A 177 5.02 -19.86 17.35
C ILE A 177 3.87 -19.94 18.37
N ASP A 178 3.97 -19.15 19.43
CA ASP A 178 2.88 -19.04 20.40
C ASP A 178 1.58 -18.58 19.72
N PRO A 179 0.51 -19.38 19.77
CA PRO A 179 -0.78 -19.02 19.20
C PRO A 179 -1.36 -17.68 19.69
N GLY A 180 -1.01 -17.27 20.92
CA GLY A 180 -1.41 -15.99 21.49
C GLY A 180 -0.78 -14.78 20.78
N THR A 181 0.35 -14.98 20.12
CA THR A 181 1.06 -13.93 19.37
C THR A 181 0.85 -14.00 17.86
N ALA A 182 0.02 -14.90 17.38
CA ALA A 182 -0.20 -15.12 15.94
C ALA A 182 -0.61 -13.82 15.20
N SER A 183 -1.39 -12.95 15.83
CA SER A 183 -1.80 -11.65 15.25
C SER A 183 -0.66 -10.68 15.01
N ASN A 184 0.50 -10.91 15.63
CA ASN A 184 1.69 -10.08 15.44
C ASN A 184 2.52 -10.49 14.19
N TYR A 185 2.05 -11.46 13.42
CA TYR A 185 2.74 -11.90 12.20
C TYR A 185 1.87 -11.68 11.00
N VAL A 186 2.47 -11.14 9.94
CA VAL A 186 1.84 -10.91 8.65
C VAL A 186 2.62 -11.59 7.54
N GLN A 187 1.90 -12.18 6.59
CA GLN A 187 2.46 -12.78 5.39
C GLN A 187 2.23 -11.87 4.21
N LEU A 188 3.31 -11.60 3.46
CA LEU A 188 3.25 -10.99 2.14
C LEU A 188 3.29 -12.10 1.08
N SER A 189 2.27 -12.17 0.23
CA SER A 189 2.17 -13.17 -0.82
C SER A 189 1.96 -12.52 -2.18
N ASP A 190 2.58 -13.06 -3.22
CA ASP A 190 2.30 -12.66 -4.59
C ASP A 190 0.95 -13.23 -5.04
N ALA A 191 0.09 -12.36 -5.56
CA ALA A 191 -1.19 -12.74 -6.15
C ALA A 191 -1.19 -12.54 -7.68
N LYS A 192 -0.36 -11.63 -8.19
CA LYS A 192 -0.12 -11.40 -9.61
C LYS A 192 1.28 -10.83 -9.83
N GLN A 193 1.97 -11.30 -10.86
CA GLN A 193 3.24 -10.78 -11.32
C GLN A 193 3.33 -10.85 -12.85
N ASN A 194 3.58 -9.69 -13.50
CA ASN A 194 3.70 -9.63 -14.96
C ASN A 194 5.16 -9.59 -15.43
N TYR A 195 6.11 -9.17 -14.57
CA TYR A 195 7.49 -8.89 -14.97
C TYR A 195 8.53 -9.79 -14.32
N GLN A 196 8.15 -10.53 -13.29
CA GLN A 196 9.04 -11.42 -12.54
C GLN A 196 8.45 -12.81 -12.43
N ALA A 197 9.28 -13.80 -12.16
CA ALA A 197 8.79 -15.11 -11.77
C ALA A 197 7.95 -14.99 -10.49
N PHE A 198 6.87 -15.75 -10.44
CA PHE A 198 5.99 -15.82 -9.29
C PHE A 198 6.79 -16.35 -8.09
N ASN A 199 6.86 -15.58 -7.01
CA ASN A 199 7.54 -16.04 -5.81
C ASN A 199 6.57 -16.86 -4.97
N THR A 200 6.84 -18.15 -4.86
CA THR A 200 6.07 -19.11 -4.05
C THR A 200 6.57 -19.22 -2.61
N GLU A 201 7.70 -18.58 -2.28
CA GLU A 201 8.22 -18.57 -0.92
C GLU A 201 7.32 -17.75 0.00
N GLU A 202 7.01 -18.31 1.16
CA GLU A 202 6.25 -17.62 2.19
C GLU A 202 7.14 -16.58 2.86
N ARG A 203 6.81 -15.30 2.70
CA ARG A 203 7.50 -14.20 3.38
C ARG A 203 6.68 -13.74 4.57
N TRP A 204 7.20 -13.97 5.76
CA TRP A 204 6.58 -13.58 7.01
C TRP A 204 7.34 -12.44 7.66
N PHE A 205 6.61 -11.51 8.21
CA PHE A 205 7.13 -10.39 8.97
C PHE A 205 6.49 -10.38 10.35
N GLN A 206 7.24 -9.95 11.35
CA GLN A 206 6.71 -9.73 12.68
C GLN A 206 6.35 -8.25 12.87
N ILE A 207 5.26 -7.99 13.59
CA ILE A 207 4.90 -6.64 14.04
C ILE A 207 5.37 -6.53 15.48
N GLU A 208 6.31 -5.64 15.74
CA GLU A 208 6.81 -5.33 17.07
C GLU A 208 6.30 -3.98 17.55
N SER A 209 6.03 -3.87 18.85
CA SER A 209 5.64 -2.62 19.48
C SER A 209 6.85 -1.74 19.74
N VAL A 210 6.84 -0.54 19.22
CA VAL A 210 7.85 0.49 19.48
C VAL A 210 7.18 1.63 20.23
N LEU A 211 7.75 2.03 21.37
CA LEU A 211 7.27 3.18 22.10
C LEU A 211 7.70 4.46 21.39
N ASP A 212 6.74 5.35 21.14
CA ASP A 212 7.00 6.69 20.61
C ASP A 212 7.45 7.68 21.72
N GLU A 213 7.54 8.95 21.38
CA GLU A 213 7.94 10.01 22.32
C GLU A 213 6.88 10.28 23.41
N THR A 214 5.61 9.90 23.17
CA THR A 214 4.49 10.05 24.12
C THR A 214 4.29 8.79 24.99
N VAL A 215 5.19 7.81 24.87
CA VAL A 215 5.11 6.51 25.56
C VAL A 215 3.91 5.65 25.07
N GLU A 216 3.35 5.99 23.93
CA GLU A 216 2.36 5.17 23.24
C GLU A 216 3.02 4.13 22.33
N SER A 217 2.36 2.99 22.18
CA SER A 217 2.88 1.88 21.37
C SER A 217 2.48 2.02 19.91
N VAL A 218 3.46 1.90 19.03
CA VAL A 218 3.27 1.83 17.56
C VAL A 218 3.74 0.49 17.05
N GLY A 219 2.91 -0.21 16.27
CA GLY A 219 3.30 -1.45 15.61
C GLY A 219 4.22 -1.17 14.41
N VAL A 220 5.40 -1.78 14.43
CA VAL A 220 6.39 -1.67 13.34
C VAL A 220 6.71 -3.05 12.80
N ILE A 221 6.71 -3.19 11.48
CA ILE A 221 7.11 -4.43 10.78
C ILE A 221 8.63 -4.59 10.85
N VAL A 222 9.08 -5.80 11.22
CA VAL A 222 10.48 -6.20 11.32
C VAL A 222 10.71 -7.52 10.59
#